data_ac603dde0792bc34ea86ae90acc2baa7
#
_entry.id   ac603dde0792bc34ea86ae90acc2baa7
#
_cell.length_a   1.000
_cell.length_b   1.000
_cell.length_c   1.000
_cell.angle_alpha   90.00
_cell.angle_beta   90.00
_cell.angle_gamma   90.00
#
_symmetry.space_group_name_H-M   'P 1'
#
loop_
_entity.id
_entity.type
_entity.pdbx_description
1 polymer ?
#
loop_
_entity_poly.entity_id
_entity_poly.type
_entity_poly.pdbx_seq_one_letter_code
_entity_poly.pdbx_strand_id
1 'polypeptide(L)'
;MRHEYSNLKIFAQGGDAIKAAEILRGEIESRTGAMPQMTDSGKADISLIADPNGLRDGYKIEQSGSRLVFRARGIRGLIFAIGMFLRKIEVSGEKITLIQDIGGEYKPDKRIRGHQLGYRTTPNSYDAWDLEDYRRYYLDLMFFGCNTVEHIPYDGLGAQQNRLMKYDPQDFLVEASRIADEYDLDVSLWYPNDRESLEDAEKRRRRVFERTPRINVMFPPGGDPGDYDADEFISRCRDFSRL
;
A
#
# COMPACT_ATOMS: atom_id res chain seq x y z
N MET A 1 -19.53 -14.64 17.74
CA MET A 1 -19.06 -15.89 18.41
C MET A 1 -17.54 -15.83 18.48
N ARG A 2 -16.89 -16.44 19.50
CA ARG A 2 -15.41 -16.49 19.58
C ARG A 2 -14.92 -17.81 18.99
N HIS A 3 -13.86 -17.77 18.17
CA HIS A 3 -13.24 -18.96 17.57
C HIS A 3 -11.75 -18.98 17.84
N GLU A 4 -11.23 -20.07 18.36
CA GLU A 4 -9.83 -20.25 18.75
C GLU A 4 -9.08 -21.09 17.70
N TYR A 5 -7.85 -20.67 17.38
CA TYR A 5 -6.92 -21.35 16.48
C TYR A 5 -5.60 -21.60 17.24
N SER A 6 -5.17 -22.86 17.32
CA SER A 6 -3.92 -23.29 17.99
C SER A 6 -2.95 -23.80 16.96
N ASN A 7 -2.98 -23.92 15.82
CA ASN A 7 -2.07 -24.31 14.74
C ASN A 7 -2.72 -23.90 13.41
N LEU A 8 -2.78 -22.59 13.18
CA LEU A 8 -3.49 -22.03 12.04
C LEU A 8 -3.01 -22.65 10.72
N LYS A 9 -3.95 -23.15 9.93
CA LYS A 9 -3.71 -23.73 8.61
C LYS A 9 -4.28 -22.85 7.52
N ILE A 10 -3.46 -22.56 6.51
CA ILE A 10 -3.80 -21.62 5.44
C ILE A 10 -3.75 -22.37 4.11
N PHE A 11 -4.76 -22.12 3.27
CA PHE A 11 -4.80 -22.51 1.87
C PHE A 11 -4.81 -21.25 0.99
N ALA A 12 -4.14 -21.30 -0.17
CA ALA A 12 -4.15 -20.21 -1.13
C ALA A 12 -4.36 -20.73 -2.56
N GLN A 13 -5.22 -20.07 -3.32
CA GLN A 13 -5.50 -20.41 -4.72
C GLN A 13 -5.29 -19.20 -5.63
N GLY A 14 -4.30 -19.29 -6.51
CA GLY A 14 -3.87 -18.24 -7.43
C GLY A 14 -2.62 -17.50 -6.94
N GLY A 15 -1.85 -16.91 -7.87
CA GLY A 15 -0.56 -16.28 -7.57
C GLY A 15 -0.66 -15.16 -6.53
N ASP A 16 -1.65 -14.29 -6.65
CA ASP A 16 -1.89 -13.19 -5.70
C ASP A 16 -2.33 -13.71 -4.32
N ALA A 17 -3.09 -14.80 -4.29
CA ALA A 17 -3.50 -15.43 -3.02
C ALA A 17 -2.31 -16.08 -2.31
N ILE A 18 -1.37 -16.66 -3.05
CA ILE A 18 -0.13 -17.22 -2.46
C ILE A 18 0.70 -16.10 -1.83
N LYS A 19 0.90 -14.98 -2.53
CA LYS A 19 1.60 -13.81 -1.98
C LYS A 19 0.91 -13.26 -0.73
N ALA A 20 -0.42 -13.13 -0.76
CA ALA A 20 -1.20 -12.68 0.38
C ALA A 20 -1.14 -13.67 1.56
N ALA A 21 -1.09 -14.97 1.30
CA ALA A 21 -0.93 -15.99 2.34
C ALA A 21 0.43 -15.88 3.05
N GLU A 22 1.51 -15.59 2.33
CA GLU A 22 2.82 -15.36 2.94
C GLU A 22 2.82 -14.11 3.82
N ILE A 23 2.13 -13.04 3.41
CA ILE A 23 1.93 -11.85 4.25
C ILE A 23 1.19 -12.22 5.54
N LEU A 24 0.07 -12.94 5.44
CA LEU A 24 -0.70 -13.39 6.61
C LEU A 24 0.15 -14.26 7.54
N ARG A 25 0.92 -15.20 6.98
CA ARG A 25 1.80 -16.08 7.76
C ARG A 25 2.84 -15.30 8.55
N GLY A 26 3.52 -14.36 7.89
CA GLY A 26 4.50 -13.48 8.55
C GLY A 26 3.87 -12.61 9.65
N GLU A 27 2.67 -12.07 9.43
CA GLU A 27 1.95 -11.30 10.45
C GLU A 27 1.55 -12.14 11.67
N ILE A 28 1.15 -13.38 11.46
CA ILE A 28 0.82 -14.28 12.57
C ILE A 28 2.08 -14.71 13.30
N GLU A 29 3.13 -15.10 12.58
CA GLU A 29 4.41 -15.48 13.19
C GLU A 29 4.98 -14.35 14.05
N SER A 30 4.99 -13.12 13.55
CA SER A 30 5.50 -11.97 14.29
C SER A 30 4.73 -11.70 15.59
N ARG A 31 3.47 -12.10 15.67
CA ARG A 31 2.59 -11.87 16.83
C ARG A 31 2.56 -13.04 17.82
N THR A 32 2.78 -14.25 17.33
CA THR A 32 2.61 -15.48 18.12
C THR A 32 3.90 -16.24 18.34
N GLY A 33 4.94 -15.98 17.53
CA GLY A 33 6.14 -16.80 17.47
C GLY A 33 5.97 -18.11 16.69
N ALA A 34 4.75 -18.42 16.19
CA ALA A 34 4.45 -19.65 15.48
C ALA A 34 4.02 -19.37 14.03
N MET A 35 4.73 -19.96 13.07
CA MET A 35 4.44 -19.83 11.63
C MET A 35 3.25 -20.71 11.23
N PRO A 36 2.13 -20.17 10.69
CA PRO A 36 1.04 -20.97 10.16
C PRO A 36 1.45 -21.93 9.06
N GLN A 37 0.84 -23.08 9.00
CA GLN A 37 1.14 -24.11 8.00
C GLN A 37 0.31 -23.92 6.73
N MET A 38 0.96 -24.08 5.57
CA MET A 38 0.22 -24.23 4.31
C MET A 38 -0.37 -25.65 4.22
N THR A 39 -1.58 -25.75 3.69
CA THR A 39 -2.32 -27.01 3.61
C THR A 39 -3.25 -27.09 2.39
N ASP A 40 -3.91 -28.22 2.20
CA ASP A 40 -4.95 -28.39 1.19
C ASP A 40 -6.27 -27.68 1.60
N SER A 41 -7.08 -27.31 0.61
CA SER A 41 -8.30 -26.52 0.82
C SER A 41 -9.29 -27.13 1.84
N GLY A 42 -9.43 -28.46 1.84
CA GLY A 42 -10.36 -29.16 2.74
C GLY A 42 -9.97 -29.15 4.22
N LYS A 43 -8.72 -28.79 4.54
CA LYS A 43 -8.15 -28.81 5.90
C LYS A 43 -7.81 -27.41 6.43
N ALA A 44 -8.00 -26.36 5.63
CA ALA A 44 -7.64 -25.02 5.99
C ALA A 44 -8.63 -24.40 6.97
N ASP A 45 -8.10 -23.63 7.91
CA ASP A 45 -8.88 -22.72 8.76
C ASP A 45 -9.16 -21.41 8.01
N ILE A 46 -8.17 -20.92 7.26
CA ILE A 46 -8.31 -19.74 6.41
C ILE A 46 -7.92 -20.11 4.97
N SER A 47 -8.80 -19.81 4.03
CA SER A 47 -8.54 -19.95 2.59
C SER A 47 -8.50 -18.57 1.94
N LEU A 48 -7.45 -18.28 1.16
CA LEU A 48 -7.35 -17.08 0.35
C LEU A 48 -7.56 -17.44 -1.13
N ILE A 49 -8.46 -16.73 -1.80
CA ILE A 49 -8.83 -17.02 -3.19
C ILE A 49 -8.79 -15.73 -3.99
N ALA A 50 -7.92 -15.69 -5.00
CA ALA A 50 -7.92 -14.64 -5.99
C ALA A 50 -9.01 -14.96 -7.04
N ASP A 51 -10.06 -14.15 -7.06
CA ASP A 51 -11.20 -14.28 -7.98
C ASP A 51 -11.17 -13.13 -9.01
N PRO A 52 -10.87 -13.39 -10.29
CA PRO A 52 -10.80 -12.34 -11.31
C PRO A 52 -12.09 -11.53 -11.47
N ASN A 53 -13.23 -12.09 -11.09
CA ASN A 53 -14.54 -11.42 -11.14
C ASN A 53 -14.85 -10.63 -9.86
N GLY A 54 -13.97 -10.69 -8.87
CA GLY A 54 -14.11 -9.97 -7.61
C GLY A 54 -13.91 -8.45 -7.75
N LEU A 55 -14.22 -7.73 -6.70
CA LEU A 55 -14.01 -6.29 -6.62
C LEU A 55 -12.52 -5.96 -6.45
N ARG A 56 -12.02 -4.96 -7.17
CA ARG A 56 -10.61 -4.53 -7.04
C ARG A 56 -10.30 -4.02 -5.64
N ASP A 57 -11.12 -3.10 -5.12
CA ASP A 57 -10.94 -2.45 -3.82
C ASP A 57 -11.87 -3.01 -2.73
N GLY A 58 -12.58 -4.10 -3.04
CA GLY A 58 -13.45 -4.78 -2.11
C GLY A 58 -13.01 -6.22 -1.89
N TYR A 59 -13.60 -6.84 -0.90
CA TYR A 59 -13.39 -8.25 -0.59
C TYR A 59 -14.64 -8.85 0.04
N LYS A 60 -14.71 -10.17 -0.01
CA LYS A 60 -15.74 -10.96 0.66
C LYS A 60 -15.08 -11.92 1.63
N ILE A 61 -15.62 -12.01 2.83
CA ILE A 61 -15.27 -13.05 3.80
C ILE A 61 -16.47 -13.96 3.96
N GLU A 62 -16.32 -15.23 3.59
CA GLU A 62 -17.28 -16.28 3.90
C GLU A 62 -16.84 -16.92 5.20
N GLN A 63 -17.75 -16.97 6.18
CA GLN A 63 -17.48 -17.55 7.50
C GLN A 63 -18.45 -18.69 7.79
N SER A 64 -17.90 -19.84 8.17
CA SER A 64 -18.65 -21.00 8.62
C SER A 64 -18.02 -21.57 9.90
N GLY A 65 -18.54 -21.16 11.04
CA GLY A 65 -17.89 -21.42 12.33
C GLY A 65 -16.51 -20.78 12.38
N SER A 66 -15.48 -21.57 12.65
CA SER A 66 -14.09 -21.13 12.68
C SER A 66 -13.45 -21.04 11.29
N ARG A 67 -14.06 -21.57 10.24
CA ARG A 67 -13.49 -21.54 8.89
C ARG A 67 -13.81 -20.23 8.19
N LEU A 68 -12.77 -19.64 7.58
CA LEU A 68 -12.84 -18.39 6.84
C LEU A 68 -12.38 -18.58 5.39
N VAL A 69 -13.09 -17.97 4.45
CA VAL A 69 -12.65 -17.87 3.06
C VAL A 69 -12.61 -16.40 2.67
N PHE A 70 -11.42 -15.89 2.35
CA PHE A 70 -11.20 -14.53 1.86
C PHE A 70 -11.18 -14.55 0.34
N ARG A 71 -12.09 -13.81 -0.29
CA ARG A 71 -12.17 -13.67 -1.73
C ARG A 71 -12.00 -12.22 -2.14
N ALA A 72 -11.13 -11.97 -3.10
CA ALA A 72 -10.98 -10.65 -3.73
C ALA A 72 -10.46 -10.81 -5.16
N ARG A 73 -10.53 -9.75 -5.95
CA ARG A 73 -10.05 -9.78 -7.34
C ARG A 73 -8.54 -10.06 -7.43
N GLY A 74 -7.75 -9.56 -6.49
CA GLY A 74 -6.31 -9.68 -6.49
C GLY A 74 -5.71 -9.39 -5.11
N ILE A 75 -4.40 -9.20 -5.08
CA ILE A 75 -3.62 -9.06 -3.84
C ILE A 75 -4.11 -7.90 -2.96
N ARG A 76 -4.48 -6.75 -3.52
CA ARG A 76 -4.96 -5.57 -2.77
C ARG A 76 -6.14 -5.93 -1.87
N GLY A 77 -7.20 -6.49 -2.45
CA GLY A 77 -8.40 -6.84 -1.69
C GLY A 77 -8.16 -7.96 -0.68
N LEU A 78 -7.26 -8.91 -0.99
CA LEU A 78 -6.86 -9.96 -0.03
C LEU A 78 -6.10 -9.38 1.15
N ILE A 79 -5.21 -8.39 0.95
CA ILE A 79 -4.53 -7.68 2.06
C ILE A 79 -5.56 -6.93 2.91
N PHE A 80 -6.58 -6.30 2.33
CA PHE A 80 -7.66 -5.66 3.10
C PHE A 80 -8.43 -6.67 3.96
N ALA A 81 -8.72 -7.87 3.42
CA ALA A 81 -9.37 -8.96 4.16
C ALA A 81 -8.48 -9.46 5.32
N ILE A 82 -7.19 -9.62 5.08
CA ILE A 82 -6.20 -9.93 6.12
C ILE A 82 -6.23 -8.86 7.22
N GLY A 83 -6.18 -7.58 6.83
CA GLY A 83 -6.27 -6.47 7.79
C GLY A 83 -7.55 -6.51 8.62
N MET A 84 -8.71 -6.86 8.03
CA MET A 84 -9.95 -7.07 8.78
C MET A 84 -9.78 -8.18 9.82
N PHE A 85 -9.24 -9.33 9.44
CA PHE A 85 -8.99 -10.44 10.35
C PHE A 85 -8.02 -10.05 11.49
N LEU A 86 -6.87 -9.45 11.15
CA LEU A 86 -5.84 -9.05 12.13
C LEU A 86 -6.33 -8.04 13.18
N ARG A 87 -7.29 -7.19 12.82
CA ARG A 87 -7.91 -6.23 13.76
C ARG A 87 -8.98 -6.85 14.66
N LYS A 88 -9.37 -8.10 14.41
CA LYS A 88 -10.44 -8.80 15.13
C LYS A 88 -9.95 -10.05 15.86
N ILE A 89 -8.65 -10.20 16.01
CA ILE A 89 -8.04 -11.27 16.79
C ILE A 89 -7.44 -10.76 18.09
N GLU A 90 -7.48 -11.60 19.10
CA GLU A 90 -6.65 -11.52 20.31
C GLU A 90 -5.60 -12.63 20.24
N VAL A 91 -4.38 -12.31 20.71
CA VAL A 91 -3.26 -13.25 20.74
C VAL A 91 -2.88 -13.54 22.20
N SER A 92 -2.71 -14.81 22.53
CA SER A 92 -2.23 -15.25 23.84
C SER A 92 -1.25 -16.42 23.66
N GLY A 93 0.05 -16.13 23.74
CA GLY A 93 1.10 -17.07 23.34
C GLY A 93 0.93 -17.43 21.86
N GLU A 94 0.94 -18.71 21.54
CA GLU A 94 0.74 -19.22 20.19
C GLU A 94 -0.73 -19.28 19.73
N LYS A 95 -1.67 -18.98 20.64
CA LYS A 95 -3.10 -19.05 20.34
C LYS A 95 -3.63 -17.73 19.80
N ILE A 96 -4.52 -17.87 18.83
CA ILE A 96 -5.25 -16.77 18.19
C ILE A 96 -6.73 -16.97 18.47
N THR A 97 -7.41 -15.94 18.94
CA THR A 97 -8.86 -15.95 19.12
C THR A 97 -9.50 -14.88 18.24
N LEU A 98 -10.30 -15.29 17.26
CA LEU A 98 -11.19 -14.40 16.55
C LEU A 98 -12.34 -14.00 17.49
N ILE A 99 -12.43 -12.73 17.86
CA ILE A 99 -13.31 -12.25 18.94
C ILE A 99 -14.74 -11.96 18.51
N GLN A 100 -14.97 -11.88 17.19
CA GLN A 100 -16.30 -11.66 16.61
C GLN A 100 -16.39 -12.25 15.21
N ASP A 101 -17.60 -12.48 14.72
CA ASP A 101 -17.83 -12.88 13.34
C ASP A 101 -17.48 -11.73 12.38
N ILE A 102 -16.80 -12.08 11.28
CA ILE A 102 -16.33 -11.13 10.25
C ILE A 102 -16.84 -11.47 8.85
N GLY A 103 -17.78 -12.40 8.75
CA GLY A 103 -18.39 -12.76 7.47
C GLY A 103 -19.16 -11.60 6.86
N GLY A 104 -18.99 -11.37 5.55
CA GLY A 104 -19.66 -10.29 4.85
C GLY A 104 -18.95 -9.86 3.57
N GLU A 105 -19.57 -8.95 2.84
CA GLU A 105 -19.00 -8.28 1.68
C GLU A 105 -18.65 -6.84 2.06
N TYR A 106 -17.42 -6.44 1.79
CA TYR A 106 -16.86 -5.16 2.18
C TYR A 106 -16.46 -4.37 0.94
N LYS A 107 -17.11 -3.21 0.76
CA LYS A 107 -16.84 -2.27 -0.31
C LYS A 107 -16.52 -0.91 0.31
N PRO A 108 -15.48 -0.21 -0.14
CA PRO A 108 -15.20 1.12 0.34
C PRO A 108 -16.16 2.15 -0.29
N ASP A 109 -16.62 3.13 0.49
CA ASP A 109 -17.45 4.24 0.00
C ASP A 109 -16.65 5.25 -0.81
N LYS A 110 -15.34 5.37 -0.54
CA LYS A 110 -14.46 6.33 -1.19
C LYS A 110 -13.50 5.63 -2.14
N ARG A 111 -13.39 6.17 -3.36
CA ARG A 111 -12.50 5.64 -4.39
C ARG A 111 -11.03 5.77 -4.01
N ILE A 112 -10.61 6.90 -3.45
CA ILE A 112 -9.25 7.18 -3.02
C ILE A 112 -9.23 7.23 -1.50
N ARG A 113 -8.36 6.43 -0.90
CA ARG A 113 -8.12 6.33 0.54
C ARG A 113 -6.62 6.23 0.74
N GLY A 114 -6.00 7.37 0.93
CA GLY A 114 -4.54 7.47 0.90
C GLY A 114 -3.95 8.12 2.13
N HIS A 115 -2.64 8.02 2.22
CA HIS A 115 -1.83 8.69 3.20
C HIS A 115 -0.61 9.32 2.53
N GLN A 116 -0.21 10.49 3.00
CA GLN A 116 0.95 11.23 2.54
C GLN A 116 1.99 11.29 3.66
N LEU A 117 3.23 10.96 3.34
CA LEU A 117 4.37 11.35 4.12
C LEU A 117 4.84 12.71 3.61
N GLY A 118 4.53 13.74 4.41
CA GLY A 118 4.82 15.12 4.02
C GLY A 118 6.30 15.43 4.01
N TYR A 119 6.74 16.22 3.02
CA TYR A 119 8.05 16.81 3.01
C TYR A 119 8.12 17.97 4.02
N ARG A 120 9.24 18.06 4.74
CA ARG A 120 9.57 19.22 5.60
C ARG A 120 11.05 19.54 5.42
N THR A 121 11.39 20.79 5.57
CA THR A 121 12.79 21.25 5.57
C THR A 121 13.58 20.80 6.80
N THR A 122 12.87 20.37 7.83
CA THR A 122 13.43 19.80 9.05
C THR A 122 13.39 18.27 9.03
N PRO A 123 14.34 17.59 9.67
CA PRO A 123 14.37 16.13 9.73
C PRO A 123 13.07 15.52 10.27
N ASN A 124 12.60 14.48 9.61
CA ASN A 124 11.50 13.64 10.05
C ASN A 124 12.00 12.23 10.32
N SER A 125 11.32 11.47 11.15
CA SER A 125 11.72 10.10 11.48
C SER A 125 11.77 9.19 10.25
N TYR A 126 10.86 9.36 9.30
CA TYR A 126 10.82 8.56 8.07
C TYR A 126 11.94 8.91 7.07
N ASP A 127 12.68 10.00 7.25
CA ASP A 127 13.86 10.28 6.43
C ASP A 127 14.98 9.26 6.63
N ALA A 128 15.03 8.64 7.81
CA ALA A 128 15.99 7.60 8.14
C ALA A 128 15.51 6.17 7.81
N TRP A 129 14.29 6.01 7.32
CA TRP A 129 13.73 4.70 7.00
C TRP A 129 14.48 4.04 5.84
N ASP A 130 14.52 2.72 5.87
CA ASP A 130 14.93 1.92 4.72
C ASP A 130 13.71 1.36 3.96
N LEU A 131 13.98 0.57 2.94
CA LEU A 131 12.90 0.02 2.09
C LEU A 131 12.02 -0.97 2.85
N GLU A 132 12.55 -1.66 3.87
CA GLU A 132 11.73 -2.56 4.71
C GLU A 132 10.80 -1.77 5.64
N ASP A 133 11.23 -0.63 6.15
CA ASP A 133 10.35 0.29 6.90
C ASP A 133 9.20 0.79 6.02
N TYR A 134 9.49 1.13 4.76
CA TYR A 134 8.45 1.51 3.78
C TYR A 134 7.54 0.36 3.40
N ARG A 135 8.08 -0.86 3.24
CA ARG A 135 7.29 -2.07 3.01
C ARG A 135 6.31 -2.29 4.16
N ARG A 136 6.79 -2.20 5.39
CA ARG A 136 5.97 -2.32 6.59
C ARG A 136 4.89 -1.23 6.64
N TYR A 137 5.27 0.01 6.40
CA TYR A 137 4.35 1.14 6.38
C TYR A 137 3.21 0.95 5.36
N TYR A 138 3.51 0.50 4.13
CA TYR A 138 2.50 0.25 3.12
C TYR A 138 1.54 -0.87 3.53
N LEU A 139 2.03 -1.96 4.07
CA LEU A 139 1.20 -3.04 4.57
C LEU A 139 0.30 -2.57 5.72
N ASP A 140 0.83 -1.79 6.66
CA ASP A 140 0.03 -1.24 7.75
C ASP A 140 -1.09 -0.34 7.25
N LEU A 141 -0.82 0.54 6.28
CA LEU A 141 -1.86 1.35 5.65
C LEU A 141 -2.93 0.49 4.97
N MET A 142 -2.53 -0.54 4.24
CA MET A 142 -3.44 -1.43 3.54
C MET A 142 -4.26 -2.28 4.51
N PHE A 143 -3.72 -2.72 5.64
CA PHE A 143 -4.50 -3.40 6.69
C PHE A 143 -5.63 -2.54 7.24
N PHE A 144 -5.53 -1.22 7.13
CA PHE A 144 -6.59 -0.27 7.45
C PHE A 144 -7.42 0.18 6.23
N GLY A 145 -7.18 -0.40 5.06
CA GLY A 145 -7.97 -0.19 3.85
C GLY A 145 -7.52 0.97 2.97
N CYS A 146 -6.31 1.54 3.19
CA CYS A 146 -5.72 2.51 2.27
C CYS A 146 -5.35 1.82 0.96
N ASN A 147 -5.63 2.48 -0.16
CA ASN A 147 -5.32 2.01 -1.50
C ASN A 147 -4.35 2.91 -2.26
N THR A 148 -3.89 3.99 -1.65
CA THR A 148 -3.01 4.99 -2.27
C THR A 148 -1.99 5.49 -1.26
N VAL A 149 -0.75 5.64 -1.69
CA VAL A 149 0.29 6.39 -0.97
C VAL A 149 0.72 7.57 -1.81
N GLU A 150 0.97 8.70 -1.17
CA GLU A 150 1.51 9.88 -1.84
C GLU A 150 2.93 10.16 -1.38
N HIS A 151 3.83 10.34 -2.35
CA HIS A 151 5.23 10.68 -2.13
C HIS A 151 5.51 12.11 -2.57
N ILE A 152 6.34 12.78 -1.79
CA ILE A 152 6.90 14.10 -2.11
C ILE A 152 8.42 13.90 -2.30
N PRO A 153 8.91 13.92 -3.54
CA PRO A 153 10.35 13.79 -3.79
C PRO A 153 11.09 15.05 -3.34
N TYR A 154 12.33 14.86 -2.90
CA TYR A 154 13.22 15.94 -2.45
C TYR A 154 14.01 16.61 -3.56
N ASP A 155 13.55 16.63 -4.77
CA ASP A 155 14.29 17.16 -5.92
C ASP A 155 13.81 18.54 -6.40
N GLY A 156 13.02 19.23 -5.57
CA GLY A 156 12.60 20.61 -5.83
C GLY A 156 13.66 21.66 -5.47
N LEU A 157 13.53 22.86 -6.04
CA LEU A 157 14.38 24.00 -5.69
C LEU A 157 14.21 24.35 -4.20
N GLY A 158 15.33 24.42 -3.47
CA GLY A 158 15.34 24.67 -2.02
C GLY A 158 15.11 23.44 -1.14
N ALA A 159 14.88 22.27 -1.73
CA ALA A 159 14.85 21.04 -0.97
C ALA A 159 16.26 20.71 -0.44
N GLN A 160 16.39 20.64 0.87
CA GLN A 160 17.63 20.19 1.49
C GLN A 160 17.51 18.69 1.81
N GLN A 161 18.41 17.90 1.24
CA GLN A 161 18.55 16.50 1.64
C GLN A 161 18.96 16.42 3.11
N ASN A 162 18.18 15.69 3.87
CA ASN A 162 18.55 15.36 5.23
C ASN A 162 19.72 14.36 5.20
N ARG A 163 20.77 14.61 6.00
CA ARG A 163 21.91 13.68 6.16
C ARG A 163 21.52 12.27 6.66
N LEU A 164 20.31 12.10 7.18
CA LEU A 164 19.79 10.81 7.62
C LEU A 164 19.17 10.00 6.48
N MET A 165 18.93 10.60 5.32
CA MET A 165 18.38 9.89 4.17
C MET A 165 19.36 8.85 3.66
N LYS A 166 18.88 7.62 3.51
CA LYS A 166 19.69 6.48 3.06
C LYS A 166 19.80 6.38 1.53
N TYR A 167 18.93 7.05 0.80
CA TYR A 167 18.77 6.93 -0.65
C TYR A 167 18.75 8.29 -1.32
N ASP A 168 19.21 8.35 -2.57
CA ASP A 168 18.88 9.45 -3.46
C ASP A 168 17.36 9.53 -3.63
N PRO A 169 16.74 10.72 -3.62
CA PRO A 169 15.29 10.86 -3.69
C PRO A 169 14.63 10.21 -4.89
N GLN A 170 15.26 10.24 -6.06
CA GLN A 170 14.72 9.63 -7.26
C GLN A 170 14.85 8.11 -7.22
N ASP A 171 15.98 7.59 -6.75
CA ASP A 171 16.19 6.16 -6.57
C ASP A 171 15.25 5.60 -5.51
N PHE A 172 15.05 6.33 -4.41
CA PHE A 172 14.05 6.00 -3.41
C PHE A 172 12.64 5.88 -4.02
N LEU A 173 12.21 6.87 -4.82
CA LEU A 173 10.89 6.87 -5.45
C LEU A 173 10.69 5.66 -6.36
N VAL A 174 11.71 5.28 -7.13
CA VAL A 174 11.67 4.08 -7.99
C VAL A 174 11.44 2.82 -7.16
N GLU A 175 12.21 2.64 -6.09
CA GLU A 175 12.10 1.43 -5.26
C GLU A 175 10.82 1.41 -4.41
N ALA A 176 10.41 2.55 -3.86
CA ALA A 176 9.14 2.67 -3.14
C ALA A 176 7.93 2.36 -4.04
N SER A 177 7.96 2.84 -5.29
CA SER A 177 6.94 2.53 -6.29
C SER A 177 6.95 1.05 -6.68
N ARG A 178 8.10 0.39 -6.72
CA ARG A 178 8.21 -1.04 -6.97
C ARG A 178 7.54 -1.86 -5.86
N ILE A 179 7.78 -1.49 -4.59
CA ILE A 179 7.13 -2.12 -3.45
C ILE A 179 5.60 -1.91 -3.51
N ALA A 180 5.16 -0.70 -3.87
CA ALA A 180 3.73 -0.41 -4.02
C ALA A 180 3.08 -1.27 -5.13
N ASP A 181 3.81 -1.50 -6.25
CA ASP A 181 3.34 -2.33 -7.36
C ASP A 181 3.18 -3.82 -6.96
N GLU A 182 4.06 -4.34 -6.10
CA GLU A 182 3.95 -5.70 -5.56
C GLU A 182 2.61 -5.95 -4.85
N TYR A 183 2.01 -4.92 -4.26
CA TYR A 183 0.77 -4.97 -3.49
C TYR A 183 -0.45 -4.41 -4.23
N ASP A 184 -0.30 -4.00 -5.49
CA ASP A 184 -1.31 -3.24 -6.25
C ASP A 184 -1.74 -1.96 -5.52
N LEU A 185 -0.84 -1.32 -4.76
CA LEU A 185 -1.07 -0.06 -4.07
C LEU A 185 -0.85 1.10 -5.06
N ASP A 186 -1.81 2.01 -5.17
CA ASP A 186 -1.69 3.15 -6.09
C ASP A 186 -0.69 4.17 -5.54
N VAL A 187 0.14 4.73 -6.44
CA VAL A 187 1.13 5.76 -6.12
C VAL A 187 0.64 7.11 -6.65
N SER A 188 0.47 8.05 -5.74
CA SER A 188 0.32 9.48 -6.03
C SER A 188 1.66 10.16 -5.84
N LEU A 189 2.02 11.01 -6.77
CA LEU A 189 3.23 11.78 -6.73
C LEU A 189 2.89 13.26 -6.59
N TRP A 190 3.17 13.84 -5.43
CA TRP A 190 3.20 15.28 -5.28
C TRP A 190 4.51 15.79 -5.86
N TYR A 191 4.44 16.63 -6.89
CA TYR A 191 5.63 17.11 -7.59
C TYR A 191 5.67 18.63 -7.52
N PRO A 192 6.74 19.22 -6.98
CA PRO A 192 6.85 20.67 -6.87
C PRO A 192 6.79 21.31 -8.26
N ASN A 193 6.07 22.42 -8.33
CA ASN A 193 5.89 23.18 -9.53
C ASN A 193 6.86 24.40 -9.49
N ASP A 194 8.16 24.10 -9.50
CA ASP A 194 9.20 25.11 -9.45
C ASP A 194 9.16 26.00 -10.68
N ARG A 195 9.57 27.27 -10.52
CA ARG A 195 9.74 28.21 -11.62
C ARG A 195 10.98 27.85 -12.44
N GLU A 196 10.81 26.93 -13.33
CA GLU A 196 11.80 26.51 -14.32
C GLU A 196 11.22 26.63 -15.73
N SER A 197 12.04 26.52 -16.74
CA SER A 197 11.53 26.45 -18.12
C SER A 197 10.65 25.21 -18.28
N LEU A 198 9.67 25.29 -19.19
CA LEU A 198 8.81 24.12 -19.48
C LEU A 198 9.66 22.93 -19.96
N GLU A 199 10.68 23.17 -20.78
CA GLU A 199 11.59 22.14 -21.28
C GLU A 199 12.36 21.43 -20.15
N ASP A 200 12.90 22.18 -19.18
CA ASP A 200 13.61 21.59 -18.04
C ASP A 200 12.66 20.80 -17.14
N ALA A 201 11.45 21.34 -16.90
CA ALA A 201 10.41 20.69 -16.14
C ALA A 201 9.98 19.37 -16.78
N GLU A 202 9.75 19.33 -18.08
CA GLU A 202 9.41 18.13 -18.85
C GLU A 202 10.54 17.10 -18.78
N LYS A 203 11.78 17.52 -19.03
CA LYS A 203 12.96 16.65 -18.99
C LYS A 203 13.13 15.98 -17.63
N ARG A 204 12.98 16.74 -16.55
CA ARG A 204 13.09 16.23 -15.17
C ARG A 204 11.99 15.20 -14.87
N ARG A 205 10.73 15.51 -15.20
CA ARG A 205 9.59 14.62 -14.95
C ARG A 205 9.65 13.36 -15.80
N ARG A 206 10.01 13.48 -17.07
CA ARG A 206 10.18 12.32 -17.95
C ARG A 206 11.20 11.35 -17.38
N ARG A 207 12.35 11.84 -16.93
CA ARG A 207 13.39 11.02 -16.30
C ARG A 207 12.87 10.25 -15.09
N VAL A 208 12.00 10.85 -14.27
CA VAL A 208 11.37 10.19 -13.12
C VAL A 208 10.37 9.13 -13.61
N PHE A 209 9.48 9.50 -14.52
CA PHE A 209 8.41 8.61 -15.00
C PHE A 209 8.94 7.39 -15.73
N GLU A 210 9.97 7.52 -16.56
CA GLU A 210 10.59 6.41 -17.28
C GLU A 210 11.20 5.36 -16.35
N ARG A 211 11.63 5.74 -15.16
CA ARG A 211 12.26 4.85 -14.18
C ARG A 211 11.26 4.27 -13.18
N THR A 212 10.17 4.95 -12.92
CA THR A 212 9.22 4.62 -11.85
C THR A 212 8.17 3.64 -12.36
N PRO A 213 8.12 2.40 -11.86
CA PRO A 213 7.26 1.35 -12.40
C PRO A 213 5.76 1.63 -12.22
N ARG A 214 5.39 2.44 -11.22
CA ARG A 214 3.99 2.74 -10.94
C ARG A 214 3.82 4.19 -10.49
N ILE A 215 3.09 4.98 -11.29
CA ILE A 215 2.54 6.29 -10.93
C ILE A 215 1.09 6.30 -11.43
N ASN A 216 0.12 6.42 -10.53
CA ASN A 216 -1.29 6.42 -10.88
C ASN A 216 -1.89 7.84 -10.88
N VAL A 217 -1.30 8.72 -10.07
CA VAL A 217 -1.76 10.10 -9.91
C VAL A 217 -0.55 11.01 -9.82
N MET A 218 -0.61 12.15 -10.48
CA MET A 218 0.30 13.26 -10.25
C MET A 218 -0.47 14.42 -9.65
N PHE A 219 0.02 14.96 -8.54
CA PHE A 219 -0.56 16.11 -7.87
C PHE A 219 0.43 17.30 -7.95
N PRO A 220 0.27 18.21 -8.93
CA PRO A 220 1.04 19.44 -8.97
C PRO A 220 0.41 20.46 -7.99
N PRO A 221 1.17 21.02 -7.03
CA PRO A 221 0.66 22.03 -6.13
C PRO A 221 0.45 23.35 -6.87
N GLY A 222 -0.68 24.00 -6.63
CA GLY A 222 -1.01 25.29 -7.26
C GLY A 222 -0.45 26.50 -6.52
N GLY A 223 -0.16 26.37 -5.24
CA GLY A 223 0.22 27.51 -4.40
C GLY A 223 1.26 27.24 -3.32
N ASP A 224 1.69 25.97 -3.14
CA ASP A 224 2.70 25.60 -2.14
C ASP A 224 3.60 24.45 -2.64
N PRO A 225 4.83 24.69 -3.03
CA PRO A 225 5.36 25.93 -3.54
C PRO A 225 4.94 26.15 -5.01
N GLY A 226 4.65 27.33 -5.38
CA GLY A 226 4.35 27.68 -6.76
C GLY A 226 3.71 29.06 -6.83
N ASP A 227 4.34 29.96 -7.58
CA ASP A 227 3.89 31.33 -7.79
C ASP A 227 3.33 31.52 -9.20
N TYR A 228 2.72 30.50 -9.78
CA TYR A 228 2.08 30.62 -11.07
C TYR A 228 0.71 31.26 -10.93
N ASP A 229 0.36 32.12 -11.88
CA ASP A 229 -1.05 32.49 -12.00
C ASP A 229 -1.91 31.28 -12.43
N ALA A 230 -3.20 31.37 -12.27
CA ALA A 230 -4.10 30.23 -12.48
C ALA A 230 -4.07 29.70 -13.92
N ASP A 231 -3.96 30.57 -14.93
CA ASP A 231 -3.98 30.19 -16.34
C ASP A 231 -2.66 29.50 -16.72
N GLU A 232 -1.52 30.03 -16.26
CA GLU A 232 -0.23 29.39 -16.45
C GLU A 232 -0.16 28.03 -15.77
N PHE A 233 -0.65 27.92 -14.53
CA PHE A 233 -0.69 26.68 -13.79
C PHE A 233 -1.50 25.60 -14.52
N ILE A 234 -2.71 25.93 -14.97
CA ILE A 234 -3.58 25.00 -15.71
C ILE A 234 -2.92 24.59 -17.04
N SER A 235 -2.28 25.52 -17.75
CA SER A 235 -1.56 25.22 -18.98
C SER A 235 -0.45 24.19 -18.73
N ARG A 236 0.39 24.41 -17.71
CA ARG A 236 1.45 23.48 -17.33
C ARG A 236 0.90 22.10 -16.92
N CYS A 237 -0.19 22.04 -16.17
CA CYS A 237 -0.85 20.76 -15.82
C CYS A 237 -1.29 19.99 -17.07
N ARG A 238 -1.81 20.68 -18.10
CA ARG A 238 -2.17 20.05 -19.37
C ARG A 238 -0.95 19.53 -20.14
N ASP A 239 0.15 20.26 -20.13
CA ASP A 239 1.38 19.83 -20.80
C ASP A 239 1.96 18.60 -20.11
N PHE A 240 2.03 18.59 -18.78
CA PHE A 240 2.50 17.41 -18.02
C PHE A 240 1.59 16.20 -18.13
N SER A 241 0.29 16.39 -18.37
CA SER A 241 -0.62 15.25 -18.56
C SER A 241 -0.41 14.48 -19.87
N ARG A 242 0.48 14.99 -20.74
CA ARG A 242 0.83 14.37 -22.03
C ARG A 242 2.14 13.60 -21.98
N LEU A 243 2.89 13.72 -20.88
CA LEU A 243 4.13 12.96 -20.63
C LEU A 243 3.83 11.52 -20.21
#